data_e7e74c25aa1b2daf99001c93623ce42f
#
_entry.id   e7e74c25aa1b2daf99001c93623ce42f
#
_cell.length_a   1.000
_cell.length_b   1.000
_cell.length_c   1.000
_cell.angle_alpha   90.00
_cell.angle_beta   90.00
_cell.angle_gamma   90.00
#
_symmetry.space_group_name_H-M   'P 1'
#
loop_
_entity.id
_entity.type
_entity.pdbx_description
1 polymer ?
#
loop_
_entity_poly.entity_id
_entity_poly.type
_entity_poly.pdbx_seq_one_letter_code
_entity_poly.pdbx_strand_id
1 'polypeptide(L)'
;KEVDFSLAPYYTDPYIYYPKQIANFFNTKAMQRLGRVSQLALANDIYPNIYHSRLEHSKGVYNRKLEEFLYHFQDSNWRKYIDENHLKLYLLADLIKMAGHDIGHLPLSHVMETEILSYRGAHEDLGKRIMLEDSEIQNVLLKISPKLPDTLNDLYNKHIMNFKEHDESSFDVDRCDYVSRDYLYFG
;
A
#
# COMPACT_ATOMS: atom_id res chain seq x y z
N LYS A 1 -7.76 -8.25 -22.38
CA LYS A 1 -7.64 -6.76 -22.33
C LYS A 1 -6.22 -6.45 -21.90
N GLU A 2 -5.48 -5.72 -22.73
CA GLU A 2 -4.15 -5.24 -22.40
C GLU A 2 -4.22 -4.39 -21.13
N VAL A 3 -3.25 -4.59 -20.25
CA VAL A 3 -3.09 -3.77 -19.04
C VAL A 3 -2.47 -2.44 -19.48
N ASP A 4 -3.22 -1.36 -19.34
CA ASP A 4 -2.75 0.00 -19.67
C ASP A 4 -1.95 0.54 -18.47
N PHE A 5 -0.64 0.76 -18.67
CA PHE A 5 0.27 1.30 -17.66
C PHE A 5 0.32 2.83 -17.77
N SER A 6 0.03 3.51 -16.67
CA SER A 6 0.21 4.95 -16.53
C SER A 6 1.52 5.25 -15.82
N LEU A 7 2.29 6.21 -16.34
CA LEU A 7 3.51 6.72 -15.72
C LEU A 7 3.14 7.76 -14.65
N ALA A 8 3.67 7.61 -13.45
CA ALA A 8 3.61 8.62 -12.42
C ALA A 8 5.02 9.01 -11.98
N PRO A 9 5.33 10.31 -11.90
CA PRO A 9 6.61 10.76 -11.36
C PRO A 9 6.72 10.40 -9.87
N TYR A 10 7.90 9.95 -9.48
CA TYR A 10 8.23 9.60 -8.12
C TYR A 10 9.60 10.16 -7.72
N TYR A 11 9.76 10.69 -6.50
CA TYR A 11 10.95 11.43 -6.10
C TYR A 11 12.23 10.59 -5.97
N THR A 12 12.11 9.31 -5.68
CA THR A 12 13.26 8.40 -5.53
C THR A 12 13.55 7.58 -6.77
N ASP A 13 12.51 7.38 -7.58
CA ASP A 13 12.58 6.78 -8.90
C ASP A 13 11.65 7.62 -9.77
N PRO A 14 12.16 8.37 -10.77
CA PRO A 14 11.35 9.35 -11.49
C PRO A 14 10.11 8.77 -12.16
N TYR A 15 10.02 7.45 -12.24
CA TYR A 15 8.89 6.79 -12.90
C TYR A 15 8.47 5.52 -12.18
N ILE A 16 7.34 5.57 -11.45
CA ILE A 16 6.63 4.36 -11.03
C ILE A 16 5.64 4.00 -12.12
N TYR A 17 5.76 2.78 -12.63
CA TYR A 17 4.80 2.22 -13.57
C TYR A 17 3.72 1.46 -12.79
N TYR A 18 2.49 1.87 -12.92
CA TYR A 18 1.37 1.10 -12.42
C TYR A 18 0.21 1.06 -13.44
N PRO A 19 -0.56 -0.03 -13.47
CA PRO A 19 -1.74 -0.12 -14.32
C PRO A 19 -2.70 1.03 -14.06
N LYS A 20 -3.37 1.51 -15.11
CA LYS A 20 -4.37 2.58 -15.00
C LYS A 20 -5.43 2.31 -13.92
N GLN A 21 -5.76 1.04 -13.72
CA GLN A 21 -6.68 0.62 -12.68
C GLN A 21 -6.16 0.93 -11.27
N ILE A 22 -4.85 0.74 -11.04
CA ILE A 22 -4.20 1.10 -9.79
C ILE A 22 -4.09 2.62 -9.65
N ALA A 23 -3.87 3.35 -10.75
CA ALA A 23 -3.95 4.81 -10.74
C ALA A 23 -5.32 5.30 -10.23
N ASN A 24 -6.40 4.65 -10.63
CA ASN A 24 -7.74 4.98 -10.14
C ASN A 24 -7.91 4.74 -8.64
N PHE A 25 -7.26 3.70 -8.08
CA PHE A 25 -7.25 3.48 -6.64
C PHE A 25 -6.53 4.62 -5.90
N PHE A 26 -5.32 4.99 -6.34
CA PHE A 26 -4.60 6.13 -5.76
C PHE A 26 -5.33 7.47 -5.93
N ASN A 27 -6.20 7.61 -6.93
CA ASN A 27 -7.00 8.82 -7.17
C ASN A 27 -8.30 8.87 -6.36
N THR A 28 -8.65 7.85 -5.58
CA THR A 28 -9.80 7.92 -4.67
C THR A 28 -9.61 9.01 -3.62
N LYS A 29 -10.70 9.62 -3.16
CA LYS A 29 -10.66 10.70 -2.16
C LYS A 29 -9.95 10.27 -0.88
N ALA A 30 -10.17 9.02 -0.46
CA ALA A 30 -9.54 8.45 0.73
C ALA A 30 -8.02 8.38 0.58
N MET A 31 -7.49 7.92 -0.56
CA MET A 31 -6.05 7.91 -0.84
C MET A 31 -5.50 9.32 -1.03
N GLN A 32 -6.17 10.19 -1.77
CA GLN A 32 -5.74 11.57 -2.00
C GLN A 32 -5.67 12.40 -0.72
N ARG A 33 -6.48 12.08 0.29
CA ARG A 33 -6.38 12.67 1.63
C ARG A 33 -4.99 12.50 2.24
N LEU A 34 -4.34 11.35 2.02
CA LEU A 34 -2.99 11.05 2.52
C LEU A 34 -1.92 12.01 1.98
N GLY A 35 -2.15 12.65 0.84
CA GLY A 35 -1.28 13.70 0.31
C GLY A 35 -1.20 14.96 1.19
N ARG A 36 -2.10 15.09 2.15
CA ARG A 36 -2.13 16.18 3.14
C ARG A 36 -1.77 15.72 4.56
N VAL A 37 -1.37 14.48 4.71
CA VAL A 37 -0.92 13.90 5.98
C VAL A 37 0.60 13.67 5.89
N SER A 38 1.36 14.41 6.71
CA SER A 38 2.81 14.23 6.79
C SER A 38 3.16 12.84 7.28
N GLN A 39 4.16 12.20 6.67
CA GLN A 39 4.69 10.91 7.11
C GLN A 39 5.28 11.02 8.53
N LEU A 40 6.03 12.06 8.80
CA LEU A 40 6.77 12.24 10.05
C LEU A 40 6.08 13.21 11.03
N ALA A 41 4.76 13.38 10.91
CA ALA A 41 3.96 14.21 11.83
C ALA A 41 4.54 15.61 12.03
N LEU A 42 4.98 15.93 13.26
CA LEU A 42 5.53 17.25 13.63
C LEU A 42 7.03 17.40 13.32
N ALA A 43 7.71 16.37 12.79
CA ALA A 43 9.14 16.48 12.50
C ALA A 43 9.44 17.55 11.43
N ASN A 44 8.48 17.90 10.59
CA ASN A 44 8.60 19.00 9.61
C ASN A 44 8.88 20.35 10.26
N ASP A 45 8.42 20.57 11.49
CA ASP A 45 8.64 21.83 12.21
C ASP A 45 10.09 21.96 12.68
N ILE A 46 10.77 20.81 12.87
CA ILE A 46 12.18 20.75 13.29
C ILE A 46 13.09 20.64 12.05
N TYR A 47 12.67 19.86 11.07
CA TYR A 47 13.42 19.57 9.84
C TYR A 47 12.63 20.03 8.61
N PRO A 48 12.76 21.29 8.19
CA PRO A 48 11.90 21.89 7.17
C PRO A 48 12.05 21.26 5.77
N ASN A 49 13.09 20.46 5.54
CA ASN A 49 13.31 19.75 4.29
C ASN A 49 12.55 18.41 4.20
N ILE A 50 11.90 17.97 5.30
CA ILE A 50 11.22 16.68 5.36
C ILE A 50 9.72 16.93 5.26
N TYR A 51 9.19 16.87 4.05
CA TYR A 51 7.76 17.17 3.78
C TYR A 51 7.04 16.09 2.96
N HIS A 52 7.62 14.88 2.89
CA HIS A 52 6.94 13.81 2.16
C HIS A 52 5.65 13.38 2.86
N SER A 53 4.67 13.07 2.04
CA SER A 53 3.33 12.71 2.49
C SER A 53 3.17 11.20 2.62
N ARG A 54 2.15 10.78 3.38
CA ARG A 54 1.76 9.36 3.43
C ARG A 54 1.28 8.82 2.08
N LEU A 55 0.80 9.67 1.18
CA LEU A 55 0.46 9.23 -0.17
C LEU A 55 1.69 8.83 -0.98
N GLU A 56 2.77 9.61 -0.86
CA GLU A 56 4.04 9.27 -1.51
C GLU A 56 4.63 7.99 -0.96
N HIS A 57 4.60 7.84 0.36
CA HIS A 57 5.00 6.60 1.03
C HIS A 57 4.15 5.40 0.56
N SER A 58 2.82 5.51 0.55
CA SER A 58 1.91 4.46 0.06
C SER A 58 2.22 4.02 -1.37
N LYS A 59 2.58 4.97 -2.25
CA LYS A 59 3.02 4.66 -3.62
C LYS A 59 4.35 3.93 -3.63
N GLY A 60 5.29 4.32 -2.76
CA GLY A 60 6.57 3.63 -2.62
C GLY A 60 6.42 2.21 -2.11
N VAL A 61 5.59 1.99 -1.09
CA VAL A 61 5.28 0.65 -0.57
C VAL A 61 4.67 -0.24 -1.65
N TYR A 62 3.72 0.30 -2.45
CA TYR A 62 3.20 -0.41 -3.61
C TYR A 62 4.31 -0.85 -4.57
N ASN A 63 5.23 0.07 -4.90
CA ASN A 63 6.32 -0.21 -5.83
C ASN A 63 7.28 -1.28 -5.28
N ARG A 64 7.68 -1.17 -4.02
CA ARG A 64 8.52 -2.19 -3.35
C ARG A 64 7.85 -3.56 -3.32
N LYS A 65 6.53 -3.60 -3.08
CA LYS A 65 5.77 -4.85 -3.10
C LYS A 65 5.68 -5.45 -4.49
N LEU A 66 5.55 -4.63 -5.52
CA LEU A 66 5.59 -5.08 -6.91
C LEU A 66 6.97 -5.64 -7.29
N GLU A 67 8.06 -4.98 -6.88
CA GLU A 67 9.44 -5.46 -7.08
C GLU A 67 9.66 -6.80 -6.39
N GLU A 68 9.21 -6.96 -5.15
CA GLU A 68 9.25 -8.22 -4.40
C GLU A 68 8.54 -9.34 -5.19
N PHE A 69 7.34 -9.08 -5.69
CA PHE A 69 6.63 -10.06 -6.50
C PHE A 69 7.36 -10.41 -7.79
N LEU A 70 7.86 -9.42 -8.52
CA LEU A 70 8.61 -9.67 -9.74
C LEU A 70 9.87 -10.49 -9.49
N TYR A 71 10.55 -10.27 -8.38
CA TYR A 71 11.71 -11.05 -7.97
C TYR A 71 11.34 -12.52 -7.71
N HIS A 72 10.31 -12.76 -6.90
CA HIS A 72 9.86 -14.13 -6.59
C HIS A 72 9.27 -14.85 -7.80
N PHE A 73 8.65 -14.14 -8.75
CA PHE A 73 8.12 -14.74 -9.98
C PHE A 73 9.20 -15.21 -10.97
N GLN A 74 10.45 -14.77 -10.81
CA GLN A 74 11.56 -15.31 -11.59
C GLN A 74 11.88 -16.75 -11.17
N ASP A 75 11.54 -17.14 -9.95
CA ASP A 75 11.67 -18.53 -9.50
C ASP A 75 10.49 -19.39 -9.99
N SER A 76 10.79 -20.34 -10.90
CA SER A 76 9.80 -21.20 -11.58
C SER A 76 9.02 -22.14 -10.66
N ASN A 77 9.43 -22.29 -9.39
CA ASN A 77 8.80 -23.22 -8.45
C ASN A 77 7.41 -22.74 -7.97
N TRP A 78 7.20 -21.45 -7.87
CA TRP A 78 5.93 -20.85 -7.43
C TRP A 78 4.78 -21.15 -8.40
N ARG A 79 5.06 -21.24 -9.71
CA ARG A 79 4.05 -21.47 -10.75
C ARG A 79 3.41 -22.86 -10.70
N LYS A 80 4.00 -23.81 -9.97
CA LYS A 80 3.54 -25.20 -9.94
C LYS A 80 2.41 -25.46 -8.96
N TYR A 81 2.18 -24.57 -8.01
CA TYR A 81 1.34 -24.86 -6.84
C TYR A 81 0.02 -24.11 -6.80
N ILE A 82 -0.20 -23.11 -7.64
CA ILE A 82 -1.40 -22.26 -7.58
C ILE A 82 -1.97 -22.05 -8.99
N ASP A 83 -3.30 -22.22 -9.10
CA ASP A 83 -4.02 -21.80 -10.30
C ASP A 83 -3.70 -20.33 -10.63
N GLU A 84 -3.22 -20.11 -11.86
CA GLU A 84 -2.68 -18.82 -12.29
C GLU A 84 -3.70 -17.67 -12.13
N ASN A 85 -4.97 -17.93 -12.28
CA ASN A 85 -6.02 -16.90 -12.13
C ASN A 85 -6.27 -16.51 -10.66
N HIS A 86 -6.23 -17.49 -9.75
CA HIS A 86 -6.33 -17.22 -8.31
C HIS A 86 -5.10 -16.50 -7.83
N LEU A 87 -3.91 -16.89 -8.25
CA LEU A 87 -2.66 -16.24 -7.88
C LEU A 87 -2.65 -14.76 -8.30
N LYS A 88 -2.97 -14.46 -9.55
CA LYS A 88 -3.02 -13.07 -10.06
C LYS A 88 -3.98 -12.20 -9.25
N LEU A 89 -5.14 -12.74 -8.89
CA LEU A 89 -6.12 -12.02 -8.10
C LEU A 89 -5.64 -11.74 -6.68
N TYR A 90 -5.01 -12.73 -6.05
CA TYR A 90 -4.42 -12.60 -4.72
C TYR A 90 -3.28 -11.58 -4.70
N LEU A 91 -2.36 -11.66 -5.65
CA LEU A 91 -1.25 -10.71 -5.76
C LEU A 91 -1.75 -9.28 -5.95
N LEU A 92 -2.77 -9.10 -6.76
CA LEU A 92 -3.36 -7.79 -6.98
C LEU A 92 -4.05 -7.26 -5.71
N ALA A 93 -4.75 -8.12 -4.98
CA ALA A 93 -5.38 -7.77 -3.72
C ALA A 93 -4.33 -7.42 -2.66
N ASP A 94 -3.22 -8.14 -2.58
CA ASP A 94 -2.12 -7.87 -1.65
C ASP A 94 -1.38 -6.58 -2.01
N LEU A 95 -1.13 -6.31 -3.29
CA LEU A 95 -0.59 -5.02 -3.76
C LEU A 95 -1.48 -3.84 -3.33
N ILE A 96 -2.80 -3.97 -3.49
CA ILE A 96 -3.76 -2.93 -3.11
C ILE A 96 -3.83 -2.79 -1.59
N LYS A 97 -3.81 -3.91 -0.85
CA LYS A 97 -3.77 -3.90 0.63
C LYS A 97 -2.53 -3.17 1.13
N MET A 98 -1.36 -3.46 0.58
CA MET A 98 -0.11 -2.80 0.95
C MET A 98 -0.09 -1.32 0.54
N ALA A 99 -0.59 -0.98 -0.65
CA ALA A 99 -0.76 0.40 -1.08
C ALA A 99 -1.68 1.23 -0.15
N GLY A 100 -2.68 0.59 0.43
CA GLY A 100 -3.66 1.21 1.33
C GLY A 100 -3.40 1.01 2.81
N HIS A 101 -2.25 0.45 3.23
CA HIS A 101 -2.00 0.10 4.64
C HIS A 101 -2.14 1.31 5.58
N ASP A 102 -1.70 2.47 5.13
CA ASP A 102 -1.71 3.73 5.87
C ASP A 102 -3.00 4.58 5.69
N ILE A 103 -3.99 4.08 4.93
CA ILE A 103 -5.18 4.86 4.56
C ILE A 103 -5.98 5.35 5.78
N GLY A 104 -5.86 4.71 6.93
CA GLY A 104 -6.53 5.08 8.16
C GLY A 104 -5.83 6.17 8.97
N HIS A 105 -4.60 6.55 8.63
CA HIS A 105 -3.90 7.56 9.43
C HIS A 105 -4.59 8.92 9.40
N LEU A 106 -4.66 9.52 10.60
CA LEU A 106 -5.12 10.88 10.84
C LEU A 106 -3.94 11.87 10.81
N PRO A 107 -4.20 13.18 10.71
CA PRO A 107 -3.17 14.19 10.95
C PRO A 107 -2.46 13.93 12.28
N LEU A 108 -1.15 14.21 12.35
CA LEU A 108 -0.27 13.91 13.49
C LEU A 108 -0.07 12.41 13.77
N SER A 109 -0.63 11.52 12.93
CA SER A 109 -0.32 10.08 12.95
C SER A 109 -0.44 9.44 14.34
N HIS A 110 0.61 8.80 14.83
CA HIS A 110 0.61 8.10 16.13
C HIS A 110 0.41 9.03 17.34
N VAL A 111 0.77 10.32 17.25
CA VAL A 111 0.48 11.27 18.32
C VAL A 111 -1.02 11.45 18.52
N MET A 112 -1.79 11.51 17.43
CA MET A 112 -3.25 11.54 17.51
C MET A 112 -3.81 10.30 18.19
N GLU A 113 -3.27 9.13 17.90
CA GLU A 113 -3.74 7.86 18.48
C GLU A 113 -3.42 7.74 19.97
N THR A 114 -2.20 8.06 20.37
CA THR A 114 -1.75 7.86 21.75
C THR A 114 -2.25 8.95 22.69
N GLU A 115 -2.15 10.22 22.27
CA GLU A 115 -2.42 11.37 23.16
C GLU A 115 -3.88 11.85 23.11
N ILE A 116 -4.58 11.63 22.01
CA ILE A 116 -5.94 12.14 21.84
C ILE A 116 -6.97 11.02 21.87
N LEU A 117 -6.76 9.95 21.08
CA LEU A 117 -7.70 8.83 21.02
C LEU A 117 -7.46 7.79 22.11
N SER A 118 -6.28 7.81 22.76
CA SER A 118 -5.86 6.79 23.74
C SER A 118 -6.03 5.35 23.23
N TYR A 119 -5.88 5.15 21.91
CA TYR A 119 -6.06 3.88 21.23
C TYR A 119 -4.97 3.66 20.18
N ARG A 120 -3.96 2.85 20.52
CA ARG A 120 -2.93 2.40 19.58
C ARG A 120 -3.52 1.48 18.53
N GLY A 121 -3.16 1.67 17.26
CA GLY A 121 -3.66 0.87 16.15
C GLY A 121 -5.01 1.36 15.61
N ALA A 122 -5.51 2.52 16.06
CA ALA A 122 -6.74 3.10 15.53
C ALA A 122 -6.70 3.29 14.00
N HIS A 123 -5.51 3.60 13.44
CA HIS A 123 -5.34 3.73 12.00
C HIS A 123 -5.49 2.40 11.27
N GLU A 124 -5.09 1.27 11.87
CA GLU A 124 -5.23 -0.06 11.26
C GLU A 124 -6.71 -0.45 11.13
N ASP A 125 -7.47 -0.29 12.22
CA ASP A 125 -8.91 -0.59 12.23
C ASP A 125 -9.68 0.36 11.29
N LEU A 126 -9.36 1.65 11.33
CA LEU A 126 -9.96 2.62 10.44
C LEU A 126 -9.56 2.36 8.99
N GLY A 127 -8.30 2.02 8.74
CA GLY A 127 -7.79 1.67 7.42
C GLY A 127 -8.51 0.47 6.83
N LYS A 128 -8.64 -0.60 7.62
CA LYS A 128 -9.40 -1.79 7.23
C LYS A 128 -10.85 -1.43 6.86
N ARG A 129 -11.53 -0.63 7.69
CA ARG A 129 -12.91 -0.20 7.41
C ARG A 129 -12.99 0.62 6.13
N ILE A 130 -12.10 1.58 5.92
CA ILE A 130 -12.07 2.40 4.70
C ILE A 130 -11.87 1.48 3.49
N MET A 131 -10.89 0.58 3.52
CA MET A 131 -10.59 -0.31 2.40
C MET A 131 -11.76 -1.25 2.06
N LEU A 132 -12.52 -1.69 3.04
CA LEU A 132 -13.61 -2.66 2.85
C LEU A 132 -15.00 -2.01 2.65
N GLU A 133 -15.22 -0.78 3.15
CA GLU A 133 -16.54 -0.18 3.21
C GLU A 133 -16.67 1.10 2.34
N ASP A 134 -15.57 1.77 1.98
CA ASP A 134 -15.65 2.99 1.17
C ASP A 134 -16.16 2.68 -0.24
N SER A 135 -17.26 3.31 -0.62
CA SER A 135 -17.95 3.04 -1.88
C SER A 135 -17.13 3.42 -3.12
N GLU A 136 -16.28 4.45 -3.04
CA GLU A 136 -15.42 4.85 -4.15
C GLU A 136 -14.32 3.80 -4.38
N ILE A 137 -13.69 3.33 -3.30
CA ILE A 137 -12.69 2.24 -3.35
C ILE A 137 -13.36 0.97 -3.89
N GLN A 138 -14.47 0.55 -3.33
CA GLN A 138 -15.17 -0.67 -3.74
C GLN A 138 -15.56 -0.62 -5.23
N ASN A 139 -16.02 0.52 -5.72
CA ASN A 139 -16.32 0.71 -7.14
C ASN A 139 -15.07 0.62 -8.03
N VAL A 140 -13.92 1.10 -7.57
CA VAL A 140 -12.65 0.92 -8.30
C VAL A 140 -12.25 -0.54 -8.35
N LEU A 141 -12.32 -1.26 -7.22
CA LEU A 141 -11.98 -2.68 -7.14
C LEU A 141 -12.87 -3.53 -8.05
N LEU A 142 -14.18 -3.28 -8.04
CA LEU A 142 -15.15 -3.98 -8.91
C LEU A 142 -14.86 -3.75 -10.40
N LYS A 143 -14.39 -2.57 -10.79
CA LYS A 143 -13.99 -2.28 -12.18
C LYS A 143 -12.72 -3.04 -12.60
N ILE A 144 -11.84 -3.37 -11.66
CA ILE A 144 -10.65 -4.18 -11.91
C ILE A 144 -11.05 -5.65 -12.07
N SER A 145 -11.75 -6.19 -11.07
CA SER A 145 -12.30 -7.56 -11.09
C SER A 145 -13.50 -7.67 -10.16
N PRO A 146 -14.61 -8.32 -10.58
CA PRO A 146 -15.75 -8.57 -9.71
C PRO A 146 -15.44 -9.35 -8.43
N LYS A 147 -14.36 -10.13 -8.43
CA LYS A 147 -13.92 -10.94 -7.26
C LYS A 147 -12.93 -10.22 -6.35
N LEU A 148 -12.41 -9.07 -6.77
CA LEU A 148 -11.35 -8.39 -6.05
C LEU A 148 -11.79 -7.88 -4.66
N PRO A 149 -13.00 -7.32 -4.48
CA PRO A 149 -13.49 -6.94 -3.15
C PRO A 149 -13.52 -8.10 -2.16
N ASP A 150 -14.06 -9.26 -2.58
CA ASP A 150 -14.13 -10.44 -1.72
C ASP A 150 -12.73 -10.98 -1.38
N THR A 151 -11.83 -11.01 -2.36
CA THR A 151 -10.44 -11.43 -2.15
C THR A 151 -9.72 -10.50 -1.17
N LEU A 152 -9.92 -9.18 -1.28
CA LEU A 152 -9.36 -8.22 -0.36
C LEU A 152 -9.91 -8.38 1.05
N ASN A 153 -11.23 -8.60 1.19
CA ASN A 153 -11.87 -8.90 2.46
C ASN A 153 -11.31 -10.18 3.09
N ASP A 154 -11.07 -11.22 2.31
CA ASP A 154 -10.44 -12.45 2.77
C ASP A 154 -9.01 -12.21 3.29
N LEU A 155 -8.21 -11.38 2.61
CA LEU A 155 -6.87 -11.01 3.06
C LEU A 155 -6.85 -10.23 4.37
N TYR A 156 -7.91 -9.48 4.68
CA TYR A 156 -8.02 -8.76 5.95
C TYR A 156 -8.56 -9.63 7.10
N ASN A 157 -9.39 -10.61 6.81
CA ASN A 157 -10.14 -11.36 7.84
C ASN A 157 -9.68 -12.80 8.04
N LYS A 158 -9.08 -13.39 7.00
CA LYS A 158 -8.53 -14.74 7.05
C LYS A 158 -7.01 -14.58 6.95
N HIS A 159 -6.27 -15.18 7.89
CA HIS A 159 -4.81 -15.33 7.73
C HIS A 159 -4.51 -16.32 6.59
N ILE A 160 -5.00 -16.01 5.38
CA ILE A 160 -4.79 -16.83 4.20
C ILE A 160 -3.41 -16.47 3.67
N MET A 161 -2.51 -17.45 3.72
CA MET A 161 -1.15 -17.39 3.20
C MET A 161 -0.43 -16.07 3.55
N ASN A 162 0.04 -15.96 4.76
CA ASN A 162 1.21 -15.16 4.98
C ASN A 162 2.32 -15.79 4.14
N PHE A 163 2.70 -15.16 3.03
CA PHE A 163 3.95 -15.49 2.35
C PHE A 163 5.13 -15.41 3.33
N LYS A 164 4.92 -14.77 4.50
CA LYS A 164 5.84 -14.72 5.64
C LYS A 164 6.11 -16.07 6.33
N GLU A 165 5.21 -17.05 6.25
CA GLU A 165 5.38 -18.31 7.00
C GLU A 165 6.39 -19.28 6.35
N HIS A 166 6.82 -19.04 5.11
CA HIS A 166 7.78 -19.90 4.42
C HIS A 166 9.12 -19.25 4.11
N ASP A 167 9.30 -17.97 4.38
CA ASP A 167 10.56 -17.26 4.15
C ASP A 167 10.84 -16.32 5.31
N GLU A 168 11.80 -16.68 6.18
CA GLU A 168 12.34 -15.79 7.23
C GLU A 168 12.99 -14.51 6.64
N SER A 169 13.15 -14.46 5.31
CA SER A 169 13.69 -13.34 4.55
C SER A 169 12.62 -12.36 4.04
N SER A 170 11.35 -12.47 4.46
CA SER A 170 10.32 -11.56 3.96
C SER A 170 10.66 -10.12 4.32
N PHE A 171 11.01 -9.39 3.30
CA PHE A 171 11.37 -7.99 3.35
C PHE A 171 10.16 -7.18 3.82
N ASP A 172 10.29 -6.43 4.89
CA ASP A 172 9.27 -5.47 5.30
C ASP A 172 9.29 -4.29 4.33
N VAL A 173 8.42 -4.37 3.31
CA VAL A 173 8.38 -3.38 2.22
C VAL A 173 7.99 -1.98 2.73
N ASP A 174 7.21 -1.89 3.80
CA ASP A 174 6.87 -0.65 4.47
C ASP A 174 8.13 -0.02 5.07
N ARG A 175 8.86 -0.79 5.89
CA ARG A 175 10.13 -0.36 6.48
C ARG A 175 11.15 0.03 5.42
N CYS A 176 11.24 -0.73 4.34
CA CYS A 176 12.17 -0.42 3.26
C CYS A 176 11.86 0.91 2.57
N ASP A 177 10.58 1.23 2.36
CA ASP A 177 10.23 2.51 1.76
C ASP A 177 10.54 3.66 2.71
N TYR A 178 10.05 3.64 3.96
CA TYR A 178 10.23 4.79 4.84
C TYR A 178 11.71 5.00 5.22
N VAL A 179 12.50 3.96 5.48
CA VAL A 179 13.93 4.10 5.78
C VAL A 179 14.69 4.68 4.58
N SER A 180 14.42 4.18 3.37
CA SER A 180 15.07 4.71 2.16
C SER A 180 14.70 6.17 1.91
N ARG A 181 13.46 6.52 2.17
CA ARG A 181 12.92 7.86 2.00
C ARG A 181 13.50 8.82 3.03
N ASP A 182 13.51 8.42 4.31
CA ASP A 182 14.10 9.21 5.40
C ASP A 182 15.59 9.46 5.14
N TYR A 183 16.33 8.45 4.69
CA TYR A 183 17.74 8.62 4.31
C TYR A 183 17.96 9.68 3.24
N LEU A 184 17.09 9.78 2.25
CA LEU A 184 17.20 10.79 1.19
C LEU A 184 16.98 12.23 1.70
N TYR A 185 16.19 12.40 2.74
CA TYR A 185 15.89 13.72 3.29
C TYR A 185 16.82 14.13 4.43
N PHE A 186 17.35 13.18 5.19
CA PHE A 186 18.28 13.46 6.29
C PHE A 186 19.76 13.45 5.86
N GLY A 187 20.12 12.84 4.75
CA GLY A 187 21.48 12.74 4.22
C GLY A 187 22.22 11.59 4.84
#